data_ba1dcd682276991782924ddd71f2550f
#
_entry.id   ba1dcd682276991782924ddd71f2550f
#
_cell.length_a   1.000
_cell.length_b   1.000
_cell.length_c   1.000
_cell.angle_alpha   90.00
_cell.angle_beta   90.00
_cell.angle_gamma   90.00
#
_symmetry.space_group_name_H-M   'P 1'
#
loop_
_entity.id
_entity.type
_entity.pdbx_description
1 polymer ?
#
loop_
_entity_poly.entity_id
_entity_poly.type
_entity_poly.pdbx_seq_one_letter_code
_entity_poly.pdbx_strand_id
1 'polypeptide(L)' 'MSLKRSMISALRAKYEAEIEMADTTINIYL' A
#
# COMPACT_ATOMS: atom_id res chain seq x y z
N MET A 1 17.11 14.20 -5.77
CA MET A 1 16.38 13.00 -5.28
C MET A 1 17.06 12.44 -4.06
N SER A 2 16.33 12.15 -3.03
CA SER A 2 16.84 11.61 -1.79
C SER A 2 16.49 10.14 -1.70
N LEU A 3 17.47 9.29 -1.38
CA LEU A 3 17.24 7.88 -1.14
C LEU A 3 16.24 7.67 0.01
N LYS A 4 16.38 8.47 1.05
CA LYS A 4 15.46 8.43 2.19
C LYS A 4 14.02 8.69 1.75
N ARG A 5 13.82 9.67 0.89
CA ARG A 5 12.51 10.02 0.38
C ARG A 5 11.94 8.92 -0.51
N SER A 6 12.80 8.30 -1.31
CA SER A 6 12.40 7.18 -2.16
C SER A 6 11.96 5.98 -1.33
N MET A 7 12.65 5.72 -0.22
CA MET A 7 12.28 4.64 0.68
C MET A 7 10.93 4.87 1.34
N ILE A 8 10.68 6.09 1.78
CA ILE A 8 9.39 6.46 2.38
C ILE A 8 8.27 6.31 1.36
N SER A 9 8.50 6.76 0.14
CA SER A 9 7.53 6.65 -0.93
C SER A 9 7.22 5.19 -1.28
N ALA A 10 8.23 4.35 -1.34
CA ALA A 10 8.06 2.93 -1.61
C ALA A 10 7.29 2.22 -0.48
N LEU A 11 7.60 2.55 0.75
CA LEU A 11 6.93 1.98 1.91
C LEU A 11 5.46 2.38 1.94
N ARG A 12 5.17 3.61 1.61
CA ARG A 12 3.81 4.10 1.51
C ARG A 12 3.02 3.35 0.44
N ALA A 13 3.62 3.14 -0.72
CA ALA A 13 2.98 2.41 -1.81
C ALA A 13 2.67 0.97 -1.41
N LYS A 14 3.57 0.35 -0.66
CA LYS A 14 3.37 -1.00 -0.13
C LYS A 14 2.14 -1.05 0.77
N TYR A 15 2.03 -0.15 1.72
CA TYR A 15 0.89 -0.13 2.65
C TYR A 15 -0.41 0.21 1.96
N GLU A 16 -0.37 1.11 0.99
CA GLU A 16 -1.57 1.42 0.21
C GLU A 16 -2.06 0.21 -0.58
N ALA A 17 -1.15 -0.56 -1.14
CA ALA A 17 -1.50 -1.80 -1.84
C ALA A 17 -2.13 -2.83 -0.91
N GLU A 18 -1.63 -2.94 0.31
CA GLU A 18 -2.19 -3.86 1.31
C GLU A 18 -3.60 -3.45 1.71
N ILE A 19 -3.85 -2.16 1.85
CA ILE A 19 -5.19 -1.63 2.14
C ILE A 19 -6.15 -1.98 1.00
N GLU A 20 -5.72 -1.83 -0.24
CA GLU A 20 -6.53 -2.15 -1.41
C GLU A 20 -6.87 -3.64 -1.46
N MET A 21 -5.91 -4.50 -1.13
CA MET A 21 -6.14 -5.94 -1.10
C MET A 21 -7.12 -6.31 -0.01
N ALA A 22 -7.02 -5.70 1.16
CA ALA A 22 -7.94 -5.93 2.26
C ALA A 22 -9.36 -5.51 1.89
N ASP A 23 -9.50 -4.37 1.23
CA ASP A 23 -10.78 -3.86 0.76
C ASP A 23 -11.42 -4.83 -0.23
N THR A 24 -10.62 -5.33 -1.18
CA THR A 24 -11.08 -6.31 -2.16
C THR A 24 -11.57 -7.58 -1.48
N THR A 25 -10.82 -8.06 -0.50
CA THR A 25 -11.17 -9.26 0.26
C THR A 25 -12.52 -9.08 0.97
N ILE A 26 -12.72 -7.94 1.61
CA ILE A 26 -13.97 -7.64 2.29
C ILE A 26 -15.13 -7.65 1.30
N ASN A 27 -14.96 -7.04 0.15
CA ASN A 27 -16.00 -6.98 -0.88
C ASN A 27 -16.36 -8.36 -1.44
N ILE A 28 -15.39 -9.25 -1.53
CA ILE A 28 -15.62 -10.61 -2.01
C ILE A 28 -16.44 -11.40 -0.98
N TYR A 29 -16.16 -11.23 0.30
CA TYR A 29 -16.78 -12.03 1.35
C TYR A 29 -18.10 -11.47 1.89
N LEU A 30 -18.35 -10.22 1.60
CA LEU A 30 -19.61 -9.58 1.97
C LEU A 30 -20.53 -9.41 0.78
#